data_eaddd9ebe42b52e2259c9df7c169e22b
#
_entry.id   eaddd9ebe42b52e2259c9df7c169e22b
#
_cell.length_a   1.000
_cell.length_b   1.000
_cell.length_c   1.000
_cell.angle_alpha   90.00
_cell.angle_beta   90.00
_cell.angle_gamma   90.00
#
_symmetry.space_group_name_H-M   'P 1'
#
loop_
_entity.id
_entity.type
_entity.pdbx_description
1 polymer ?
#
loop_
_entity_poly.entity_id
_entity_poly.type
_entity_poly.pdbx_seq_one_letter_code
_entity_poly.pdbx_strand_id
1 'polypeptide(L)'
;MLSVLIGINDTWRRYDSGDPSDTEEFERVYRSLLEDARRENPSLKIIIMEPFVLHVSEERASWREDLDPRIQAVRRVAKDYADAFIPLDGLLNAAAVDTCPEQWAPDGVHPSFDGAALIARYWLEAFDKIL
;
A
#
# COMPACT_ATOMS: atom_id res chain seq x y z
N MET A 1 6.57 6.90 -15.89
CA MET A 1 6.55 6.04 -14.67
C MET A 1 5.24 6.24 -13.91
N LEU A 2 4.70 5.18 -13.32
CA LEU A 2 3.52 5.20 -12.45
C LEU A 2 3.90 4.59 -11.09
N SER A 3 3.64 5.29 -9.99
CA SER A 3 3.75 4.76 -8.63
C SER A 3 2.37 4.66 -8.01
N VAL A 4 2.03 3.52 -7.44
CA VAL A 4 0.69 3.26 -6.92
C VAL A 4 0.75 2.78 -5.47
N LEU A 5 0.05 3.51 -4.60
CA LEU A 5 -0.20 3.16 -3.21
C LEU A 5 -1.68 3.38 -2.93
N ILE A 6 -2.47 2.32 -2.99
CA ILE A 6 -3.94 2.35 -2.81
C ILE A 6 -4.41 1.16 -1.98
N GLY A 7 -5.61 1.26 -1.43
CA GLY A 7 -6.28 0.18 -0.70
C GLY A 7 -6.65 0.54 0.73
N ILE A 8 -5.94 1.48 1.38
CA ILE A 8 -6.27 1.86 2.77
C ILE A 8 -7.63 2.58 2.87
N ASN A 9 -7.99 3.38 1.87
CA ASN A 9 -9.28 4.06 1.84
C ASN A 9 -10.45 3.09 1.67
N ASP A 10 -10.25 1.99 0.97
CA ASP A 10 -11.25 0.92 0.85
C ASP A 10 -11.51 0.28 2.22
N THR A 11 -10.44 -0.03 2.97
CA THR A 11 -10.55 -0.50 4.36
C THR A 11 -11.18 0.55 5.25
N TRP A 12 -10.76 1.82 5.16
CA TRP A 12 -11.29 2.90 5.98
C TRP A 12 -12.82 3.04 5.85
N ARG A 13 -13.35 3.00 4.62
CA ARG A 13 -14.80 3.13 4.38
C ARG A 13 -15.61 2.04 5.07
N ARG A 14 -15.07 0.83 5.23
CA ARG A 14 -15.74 -0.23 5.98
C ARG A 14 -15.98 0.18 7.43
N TYR A 15 -15.02 0.85 8.07
CA TYR A 15 -15.05 1.18 9.49
C TYR A 15 -15.65 2.56 9.77
N ASP A 16 -15.53 3.51 8.86
CA ASP A 16 -16.05 4.87 8.99
C ASP A 16 -17.48 5.00 8.52
N SER A 17 -17.80 4.50 7.33
CA SER A 17 -19.09 4.71 6.67
C SER A 17 -19.95 3.45 6.59
N GLY A 18 -19.45 2.29 7.04
CA GLY A 18 -20.14 1.01 6.88
C GLY A 18 -20.30 0.60 5.41
N ASP A 19 -19.41 1.05 4.54
CA ASP A 19 -19.41 0.80 3.10
C ASP A 19 -18.20 -0.10 2.74
N PRO A 20 -18.30 -1.44 2.98
CA PRO A 20 -17.23 -2.36 2.68
C PRO A 20 -17.08 -2.54 1.17
N SER A 21 -15.88 -2.39 0.64
CA SER A 21 -15.57 -2.83 -0.71
C SER A 21 -15.07 -4.28 -0.70
N ASP A 22 -15.54 -5.06 -1.67
CA ASP A 22 -15.11 -6.44 -1.85
C ASP A 22 -13.65 -6.47 -2.31
N THR A 23 -12.84 -7.33 -1.70
CA THR A 23 -11.42 -7.50 -2.05
C THR A 23 -11.24 -8.03 -3.47
N GLU A 24 -12.13 -8.91 -3.94
CA GLU A 24 -12.08 -9.42 -5.32
C GLU A 24 -12.37 -8.31 -6.33
N GLU A 25 -13.37 -7.48 -6.06
CA GLU A 25 -13.72 -6.33 -6.89
C GLU A 25 -12.57 -5.30 -6.89
N PHE A 26 -11.98 -5.02 -5.73
CA PHE A 26 -10.80 -4.16 -5.61
C PHE A 26 -9.66 -4.66 -6.50
N GLU A 27 -9.34 -5.96 -6.44
CA GLU A 27 -8.28 -6.56 -7.26
C GLU A 27 -8.60 -6.45 -8.76
N ARG A 28 -9.85 -6.73 -9.15
CA ARG A 28 -10.30 -6.66 -10.54
C ARG A 28 -10.16 -5.24 -11.10
N VAL A 29 -10.61 -4.24 -10.35
CA VAL A 29 -10.51 -2.82 -10.77
C VAL A 29 -9.05 -2.38 -10.84
N TYR A 30 -8.23 -2.80 -9.88
CA TYR A 30 -6.81 -2.46 -9.87
C TYR A 30 -6.10 -3.02 -11.11
N ARG A 31 -6.36 -4.28 -11.48
CA ARG A 31 -5.81 -4.91 -12.69
C ARG A 31 -6.23 -4.15 -13.94
N SER A 32 -7.51 -3.83 -14.08
CA SER A 32 -8.04 -3.06 -15.22
C SER A 32 -7.35 -1.70 -15.37
N LEU A 33 -7.13 -0.99 -14.26
CA LEU A 33 -6.42 0.30 -14.26
C LEU A 33 -4.99 0.17 -14.81
N LEU A 34 -4.26 -0.87 -14.37
CA LEU A 34 -2.88 -1.07 -14.82
C LEU A 34 -2.80 -1.56 -16.28
N GLU A 35 -3.76 -2.37 -16.70
CA GLU A 35 -3.89 -2.81 -18.10
C GLU A 35 -4.15 -1.62 -19.02
N ASP A 36 -5.06 -0.72 -18.66
CA ASP A 36 -5.35 0.49 -19.41
C ASP A 36 -4.11 1.40 -19.49
N ALA A 37 -3.43 1.62 -18.35
CA ALA A 37 -2.21 2.41 -18.31
C ALA A 37 -1.09 1.83 -19.22
N ARG A 38 -0.92 0.50 -19.22
CA ARG A 38 0.04 -0.19 -20.10
C ARG A 38 -0.38 -0.17 -21.57
N ARG A 39 -1.68 -0.21 -21.86
CA ARG A 39 -2.20 -0.11 -23.23
C ARG A 39 -1.90 1.25 -23.82
N GLU A 40 -2.05 2.33 -23.04
CA GLU A 40 -1.74 3.68 -23.47
C GLU A 40 -0.22 3.92 -23.58
N ASN A 41 0.56 3.32 -22.69
CA ASN A 41 2.01 3.43 -22.69
C ASN A 41 2.68 2.07 -22.43
N PRO A 42 2.98 1.29 -23.47
CA PRO A 42 3.60 -0.04 -23.34
C PRO A 42 4.96 -0.05 -22.61
N SER A 43 5.68 1.08 -22.61
CA SER A 43 6.98 1.22 -21.94
C SER A 43 6.87 1.75 -20.52
N LEU A 44 5.65 1.92 -19.98
CA LEU A 44 5.40 2.44 -18.64
C LEU A 44 6.06 1.56 -17.58
N LYS A 45 6.90 2.16 -16.74
CA LYS A 45 7.42 1.51 -15.55
C LYS A 45 6.45 1.71 -14.39
N ILE A 46 6.18 0.63 -13.65
CA ILE A 46 5.19 0.61 -12.57
C ILE A 46 5.85 0.18 -11.26
N ILE A 47 5.75 1.04 -10.23
CA ILE A 47 6.10 0.73 -8.85
C ILE A 47 4.80 0.55 -8.07
N ILE A 48 4.62 -0.61 -7.45
CA ILE A 48 3.47 -0.89 -6.59
C ILE A 48 3.94 -0.97 -5.14
N MET A 49 3.21 -0.28 -4.25
CA MET A 49 3.45 -0.27 -2.82
C MET A 49 2.27 -0.87 -2.08
N GLU A 50 2.53 -1.61 -1.00
CA GLU A 50 1.47 -2.12 -0.12
C GLU A 50 0.76 -0.98 0.61
N PRO A 51 -0.58 -1.00 0.69
CA PRO A 51 -1.27 -0.22 1.71
C PRO A 51 -0.88 -0.72 3.10
N PHE A 52 -0.89 0.15 4.10
CA PHE A 52 -0.43 -0.20 5.44
C PHE A 52 -1.35 0.34 6.52
N VAL A 53 -1.30 -0.29 7.69
CA VAL A 53 -1.86 0.24 8.94
C VAL A 53 -0.91 -0.09 10.09
N LEU A 54 -0.65 0.90 10.94
CA LEU A 54 0.13 0.73 12.16
C LEU A 54 -0.78 0.64 13.37
N HIS A 55 -0.41 -0.19 14.34
CA HIS A 55 -1.16 -0.41 15.57
C HIS A 55 -0.94 0.74 16.56
N VAL A 56 -1.58 1.87 16.29
CA VAL A 56 -1.60 3.05 17.20
C VAL A 56 -2.80 3.03 18.16
N SER A 57 -3.79 2.18 17.90
CA SER A 57 -4.99 1.98 18.72
C SER A 57 -5.61 0.62 18.44
N GLU A 58 -6.48 0.15 19.33
CA GLU A 58 -7.26 -1.08 19.12
C GLU A 58 -8.16 -0.98 17.87
N GLU A 59 -8.71 0.20 17.59
CA GLU A 59 -9.46 0.44 16.37
C GLU A 59 -8.59 0.17 15.14
N ARG A 60 -7.39 0.74 15.07
CA ARG A 60 -6.47 0.52 13.94
C ARG A 60 -5.99 -0.93 13.84
N ALA A 61 -5.78 -1.60 14.97
CA ALA A 61 -5.45 -3.03 14.99
C ALA A 61 -6.57 -3.88 14.37
N SER A 62 -7.85 -3.54 14.63
CA SER A 62 -9.00 -4.26 14.06
C SER A 62 -9.09 -4.15 12.53
N TRP A 63 -8.50 -3.13 11.92
CA TRP A 63 -8.50 -2.95 10.47
C TRP A 63 -7.72 -4.04 9.73
N ARG A 64 -6.83 -4.78 10.42
CA ARG A 64 -6.10 -5.90 9.84
C ARG A 64 -7.02 -6.95 9.23
N GLU A 65 -8.20 -7.18 9.82
CA GLU A 65 -9.18 -8.14 9.29
C GLU A 65 -9.57 -7.87 7.84
N ASP A 66 -9.73 -6.59 7.47
CA ASP A 66 -10.05 -6.18 6.09
C ASP A 66 -8.81 -5.90 5.24
N LEU A 67 -7.78 -5.29 5.85
CA LEU A 67 -6.59 -4.87 5.11
C LEU A 67 -5.70 -6.05 4.71
N ASP A 68 -5.54 -7.08 5.54
CA ASP A 68 -4.63 -8.19 5.25
C ASP A 68 -5.01 -8.95 3.96
N PRO A 69 -6.29 -9.32 3.73
CA PRO A 69 -6.70 -9.89 2.45
C PRO A 69 -6.43 -8.95 1.26
N ARG A 70 -6.59 -7.64 1.48
CA ARG A 70 -6.35 -6.61 0.45
C ARG A 70 -4.87 -6.48 0.12
N ILE A 71 -3.99 -6.56 1.12
CA ILE A 71 -2.53 -6.63 0.90
C ILE A 71 -2.17 -7.86 0.05
N GLN A 72 -2.79 -9.02 0.30
CA GLN A 72 -2.56 -10.21 -0.52
C GLN A 72 -3.02 -10.01 -1.97
N ALA A 73 -4.13 -9.30 -2.19
CA ALA A 73 -4.58 -8.93 -3.53
C ALA A 73 -3.55 -8.01 -4.23
N VAL A 74 -3.04 -7.00 -3.52
CA VAL A 74 -1.99 -6.10 -4.04
C VAL A 74 -0.72 -6.88 -4.43
N ARG A 75 -0.32 -7.88 -3.65
CA ARG A 75 0.83 -8.75 -3.96
C ARG A 75 0.61 -9.56 -5.25
N ARG A 76 -0.61 -10.09 -5.45
CA ARG A 76 -0.95 -10.79 -6.70
C ARG A 76 -0.91 -9.84 -7.91
N VAL A 77 -1.47 -8.64 -7.76
CA VAL A 77 -1.40 -7.61 -8.80
C VAL A 77 0.05 -7.22 -9.09
N ALA A 78 0.86 -6.99 -8.06
CA ALA A 78 2.26 -6.63 -8.21
C ALA A 78 3.07 -7.70 -8.94
N LYS A 79 2.82 -8.97 -8.66
CA LYS A 79 3.48 -10.10 -9.35
C LYS A 79 3.28 -10.04 -10.87
N ASP A 80 2.11 -9.61 -11.32
CA ASP A 80 1.75 -9.63 -12.74
C ASP A 80 2.09 -8.32 -13.46
N TYR A 81 2.11 -7.17 -12.75
CA TYR A 81 2.20 -5.85 -13.39
C TYR A 81 3.38 -4.98 -12.92
N ALA A 82 3.95 -5.21 -11.74
CA ALA A 82 4.97 -4.31 -11.21
C ALA A 82 6.36 -4.56 -11.82
N ASP A 83 7.06 -3.48 -12.17
CA ASP A 83 8.50 -3.52 -12.44
C ASP A 83 9.29 -3.50 -11.13
N ALA A 84 8.75 -2.87 -10.08
CA ALA A 84 9.25 -2.95 -8.71
C ALA A 84 8.11 -2.96 -7.70
N PHE A 85 8.31 -3.67 -6.59
CA PHE A 85 7.34 -3.81 -5.51
C PHE A 85 7.96 -3.42 -4.17
N ILE A 86 7.21 -2.67 -3.36
CA ILE A 86 7.64 -2.25 -2.03
C ILE A 86 6.66 -2.83 -1.00
N PRO A 87 7.09 -3.78 -0.15
CA PRO A 87 6.27 -4.37 0.90
C PRO A 87 6.12 -3.39 2.08
N LEU A 88 5.44 -2.27 1.83
CA LEU A 88 5.47 -1.09 2.69
C LEU A 88 4.84 -1.36 4.06
N ASP A 89 3.77 -2.18 4.12
CA ASP A 89 3.16 -2.56 5.39
C ASP A 89 4.17 -3.26 6.31
N GLY A 90 4.87 -4.26 5.78
CA GLY A 90 5.90 -4.97 6.54
C GLY A 90 7.06 -4.08 6.96
N LEU A 91 7.52 -3.19 6.07
CA LEU A 91 8.66 -2.30 6.34
C LEU A 91 8.35 -1.27 7.44
N LEU A 92 7.17 -0.64 7.40
CA LEU A 92 6.76 0.33 8.42
C LEU A 92 6.47 -0.34 9.77
N ASN A 93 5.81 -1.50 9.77
CA ASN A 93 5.58 -2.24 11.00
C ASN A 93 6.90 -2.76 11.61
N ALA A 94 7.87 -3.19 10.79
CA ALA A 94 9.19 -3.57 11.27
C ALA A 94 9.95 -2.37 11.89
N ALA A 95 9.89 -1.20 11.27
CA ALA A 95 10.49 0.02 11.83
C ALA A 95 9.88 0.40 13.18
N ALA A 96 8.60 0.11 13.39
CA ALA A 96 7.90 0.38 14.64
C ALA A 96 8.27 -0.58 15.79
N VAL A 97 8.96 -1.70 15.53
CA VAL A 97 9.37 -2.67 16.56
C VAL A 97 10.36 -2.05 17.55
N ASP A 98 11.35 -1.32 17.03
CA ASP A 98 12.42 -0.70 17.85
C ASP A 98 12.08 0.72 18.29
N THR A 99 10.90 1.23 17.90
CA THR A 99 10.44 2.59 18.19
C THR A 99 8.99 2.56 18.67
N CYS A 100 8.14 3.41 18.10
CA CYS A 100 6.69 3.31 18.30
C CYS A 100 5.96 3.58 16.98
N PRO A 101 4.77 3.02 16.79
CA PRO A 101 3.99 3.21 15.56
C PRO A 101 3.72 4.68 15.24
N GLU A 102 3.45 5.49 16.27
CA GLU A 102 3.11 6.92 16.14
C GLU A 102 4.25 7.75 15.53
N GLN A 103 5.50 7.30 15.67
CA GLN A 103 6.64 7.96 15.03
C GLN A 103 6.49 7.93 13.50
N TRP A 104 5.98 6.84 12.95
CA TRP A 104 5.90 6.62 11.50
C TRP A 104 4.57 7.08 10.90
N ALA A 105 3.47 6.87 11.63
CA ALA A 105 2.13 7.34 11.25
C ALA A 105 1.31 7.60 12.53
N PRO A 106 1.14 8.86 12.96
CA PRO A 106 0.49 9.19 14.24
C PRO A 106 -0.93 8.66 14.39
N ASP A 107 -1.68 8.55 13.30
CA ASP A 107 -3.02 7.98 13.26
C ASP A 107 -3.07 6.54 12.70
N GLY A 108 -1.91 5.97 12.41
CA GLY A 108 -1.74 4.61 11.89
C GLY A 108 -1.77 4.50 10.37
N VAL A 109 -2.18 5.53 9.62
CA VAL A 109 -2.37 5.46 8.17
C VAL A 109 -1.81 6.65 7.37
N HIS A 110 -1.68 7.81 7.99
CA HIS A 110 -1.05 8.97 7.37
C HIS A 110 0.40 9.11 7.84
N PRO A 111 1.39 8.99 6.95
CA PRO A 111 2.79 9.07 7.33
C PRO A 111 3.13 10.42 8.00
N SER A 112 3.90 10.35 9.08
CA SER A 112 4.61 11.50 9.62
C SER A 112 5.71 11.96 8.67
N PHE A 113 6.46 13.00 9.04
CA PHE A 113 7.66 13.37 8.30
C PHE A 113 8.69 12.22 8.25
N ASP A 114 8.92 11.54 9.38
CA ASP A 114 9.83 10.39 9.45
C ASP A 114 9.31 9.21 8.61
N GLY A 115 8.00 8.93 8.68
CA GLY A 115 7.36 7.91 7.86
C GLY A 115 7.48 8.20 6.37
N ALA A 116 7.23 9.44 5.96
CA ALA A 116 7.37 9.86 4.57
C ALA A 116 8.84 9.75 4.08
N ALA A 117 9.81 10.12 4.91
CA ALA A 117 11.23 9.97 4.59
C ALA A 117 11.63 8.50 4.43
N LEU A 118 11.12 7.61 5.28
CA LEU A 118 11.35 6.17 5.17
C LEU A 118 10.76 5.59 3.88
N ILE A 119 9.51 5.96 3.55
CA ILE A 119 8.86 5.56 2.31
C ILE A 119 9.65 6.05 1.10
N ALA A 120 10.09 7.32 1.10
CA ALA A 120 10.88 7.89 0.03
C ALA A 120 12.19 7.14 -0.20
N ARG A 121 12.88 6.71 0.88
CA ARG A 121 14.10 5.90 0.78
C ARG A 121 13.83 4.58 0.06
N TYR A 122 12.82 3.83 0.47
CA TYR A 122 12.47 2.57 -0.19
C TYR A 122 12.01 2.77 -1.63
N TRP A 123 11.32 3.88 -1.90
CA TRP A 123 10.91 4.22 -3.26
C TRP A 123 12.13 4.48 -4.16
N LEU A 124 13.11 5.25 -3.68
CA LEU A 124 14.36 5.51 -4.43
C LEU A 124 15.15 4.23 -4.68
N GLU A 125 15.26 3.35 -3.68
CA GLU A 125 15.91 2.04 -3.85
C GLU A 125 15.20 1.15 -4.89
N ALA A 126 13.87 1.21 -4.95
CA ALA A 126 13.08 0.49 -5.95
C ALA A 126 13.23 1.12 -7.34
N PHE A 127 13.22 2.45 -7.41
CA PHE A 127 13.41 3.21 -8.64
C PHE A 127 14.76 2.91 -9.30
N ASP A 128 15.85 2.93 -8.54
CA ASP A 128 17.20 2.66 -9.05
C ASP A 128 17.35 1.26 -9.67
N LYS A 129 16.53 0.29 -9.22
CA LYS A 129 16.56 -1.08 -9.76
C LYS A 129 15.88 -1.24 -11.10
N ILE A 130 15.01 -0.30 -11.48
CA ILE A 130 14.20 -0.39 -12.70
C ILE A 130 14.58 0.63 -13.79
N LEU A 131 15.52 1.50 -13.47
CA LEU A 131 16.18 2.34 -14.46
C LEU A 131 17.14 1.52 -15.30
#